data_c9fcb206cf93c1a6c8c161e2c0e9db72
#
_entry.id   c9fcb206cf93c1a6c8c161e2c0e9db72
#
_cell.length_a   1.000
_cell.length_b   1.000
_cell.length_c   1.000
_cell.angle_alpha   90.00
_cell.angle_beta   90.00
_cell.angle_gamma   90.00
#
_symmetry.space_group_name_H-M   'P 1'
#
loop_
_entity.id
_entity.type
_entity.pdbx_description
1 polymer ?
#
loop_
_entity_poly.entity_id
_entity_poly.type
_entity_poly.pdbx_seq_one_letter_code
_entity_poly.pdbx_strand_id
1 'polypeptide(L)'
;LTSSLRKQSVTAQDVAHRAGVSRAVVSRALSNNGSISPEARERVLRAAEELGYQVNFLAQGLNRRRSHLIGVIVSRIGDPFRSSLLDGLLSEIQRRGFQALVAEIRSEADLAETLRRFTQFRVSGVIVTSGKPPEALVNECVEQQIPVVGINRQPDIPFVDYVCSDNAAGAILAAEQLYRAGCRRFGWLNNQDSTWAGRMRGEAFRLALADLGIDTECDLLPLIAPEEGYDGGLRAAAGQDVDSLGIFCANAQLALGFLDGMKQRGRQAPEDFQLIGFDNTPQTAQFSYQLTTLHQDVAEIAHQALACLLERASDPQRPSRTLWVKVALIHRRTSPSII
;
A
#
# COMPACT_ATOMS: atom_id res chain seq x y z
N LEU A 1 16.23 32.73 37.37
CA LEU A 1 17.03 33.48 36.38
C LEU A 1 17.96 32.51 35.65
N THR A 2 17.50 31.77 34.66
CA THR A 2 18.34 31.00 33.75
C THR A 2 18.01 31.47 32.33
N SER A 3 18.92 32.32 31.83
CA SER A 3 18.99 32.76 30.45
C SER A 3 19.16 31.52 29.58
N SER A 4 18.11 31.08 28.91
CA SER A 4 18.13 30.04 27.87
C SER A 4 18.95 30.59 26.69
N LEU A 5 20.20 30.14 26.58
CA LEU A 5 21.05 30.33 25.41
C LEU A 5 20.36 29.63 24.22
N ARG A 6 19.66 30.41 23.38
CA ARG A 6 19.37 29.99 22.00
C ARG A 6 20.72 29.77 21.31
N LYS A 7 21.19 28.52 21.23
CA LYS A 7 22.25 28.14 20.32
C LYS A 7 21.78 28.55 18.91
N GLN A 8 22.39 29.58 18.33
CA GLN A 8 22.20 29.88 16.90
C GLN A 8 22.52 28.60 16.12
N SER A 9 21.60 28.14 15.29
CA SER A 9 21.83 26.97 14.44
C SER A 9 22.96 27.29 13.49
N VAL A 10 23.99 26.43 13.50
CA VAL A 10 25.12 26.52 12.58
C VAL A 10 24.61 26.47 11.15
N THR A 11 25.09 27.35 10.30
CA THR A 11 24.66 27.47 8.91
C THR A 11 25.71 26.96 7.93
N ALA A 12 25.32 26.69 6.68
CA ALA A 12 26.28 26.36 5.62
C ALA A 12 27.31 27.48 5.38
N GLN A 13 27.00 28.74 5.76
CA GLN A 13 27.93 29.86 5.67
C GLN A 13 29.02 29.73 6.72
N ASP A 14 28.70 29.30 7.92
CA ASP A 14 29.67 29.08 9.01
C ASP A 14 30.65 27.96 8.63
N VAL A 15 30.14 26.87 8.02
CA VAL A 15 30.96 25.78 7.50
C VAL A 15 31.88 26.27 6.38
N ALA A 16 31.38 27.12 5.47
CA ALA A 16 32.14 27.67 4.38
C ALA A 16 33.30 28.54 4.91
N HIS A 17 33.02 29.38 5.89
CA HIS A 17 34.02 30.22 6.55
C HIS A 17 35.08 29.37 7.28
N ARG A 18 34.67 28.36 8.04
CA ARG A 18 35.55 27.44 8.79
C ARG A 18 36.45 26.61 7.88
N ALA A 19 35.92 26.15 6.73
CA ALA A 19 36.63 25.32 5.75
C ALA A 19 37.49 26.14 4.77
N GLY A 20 37.37 27.47 4.77
CA GLY A 20 38.07 28.36 3.82
C GLY A 20 37.63 28.16 2.35
N VAL A 21 36.32 27.94 2.13
CA VAL A 21 35.75 27.70 0.80
C VAL A 21 34.47 28.53 0.59
N SER A 22 33.96 28.58 -0.63
CA SER A 22 32.67 29.22 -0.89
C SER A 22 31.48 28.32 -0.44
N ARG A 23 30.34 28.95 -0.14
CA ARG A 23 29.08 28.23 0.16
C ARG A 23 28.68 27.23 -0.93
N ALA A 24 28.99 27.52 -2.20
CA ALA A 24 28.75 26.63 -3.32
C ALA A 24 29.61 25.36 -3.24
N VAL A 25 30.86 25.46 -2.74
CA VAL A 25 31.72 24.29 -2.51
C VAL A 25 31.22 23.47 -1.36
N VAL A 26 30.75 24.08 -0.26
CA VAL A 26 30.10 23.36 0.86
C VAL A 26 28.88 22.58 0.38
N SER A 27 28.00 23.22 -0.40
CA SER A 27 26.82 22.57 -0.95
C SER A 27 27.19 21.35 -1.82
N ARG A 28 28.19 21.46 -2.68
CA ARG A 28 28.67 20.35 -3.52
C ARG A 28 29.34 19.24 -2.72
N ALA A 29 30.11 19.58 -1.70
CA ALA A 29 30.79 18.63 -0.83
C ALA A 29 29.78 17.75 -0.07
N LEU A 30 28.74 18.38 0.49
CA LEU A 30 27.74 17.71 1.32
C LEU A 30 26.63 17.00 0.52
N SER A 31 26.39 17.40 -0.73
CA SER A 31 25.37 16.76 -1.59
C SER A 31 25.90 15.62 -2.46
N ASN A 32 27.18 15.32 -2.39
CA ASN A 32 27.88 14.35 -3.24
C ASN A 32 27.72 14.61 -4.77
N ASN A 33 27.23 15.80 -5.14
CA ASN A 33 26.96 16.20 -6.51
C ASN A 33 27.97 17.26 -6.98
N GLY A 34 28.66 16.99 -8.07
CA GLY A 34 29.57 17.91 -8.72
C GLY A 34 31.05 17.65 -8.43
N SER A 35 31.92 18.15 -9.36
CA SER A 35 33.36 18.01 -9.27
C SER A 35 33.91 18.97 -8.22
N ILE A 36 34.49 18.45 -7.17
CA ILE A 36 35.32 19.16 -6.18
C ILE A 36 36.55 18.32 -5.89
N SER A 37 37.66 18.97 -5.52
CA SER A 37 38.87 18.22 -5.17
C SER A 37 38.66 17.42 -3.88
N PRO A 38 39.31 16.25 -3.74
CA PRO A 38 39.26 15.45 -2.53
C PRO A 38 39.63 16.24 -1.27
N GLU A 39 40.63 17.10 -1.38
CA GLU A 39 41.13 17.91 -0.26
C GLU A 39 40.09 18.97 0.18
N ALA A 40 39.40 19.58 -0.78
CA ALA A 40 38.33 20.54 -0.46
C ALA A 40 37.12 19.84 0.19
N ARG A 41 36.80 18.64 -0.28
CA ARG A 41 35.74 17.81 0.34
C ARG A 41 36.07 17.45 1.79
N GLU A 42 37.29 16.98 2.04
CA GLU A 42 37.74 16.61 3.38
C GLU A 42 37.71 17.80 4.36
N ARG A 43 38.17 18.99 3.92
CA ARG A 43 38.10 20.21 4.75
C ARG A 43 36.67 20.59 5.11
N VAL A 44 35.74 20.48 4.15
CA VAL A 44 34.31 20.77 4.39
C VAL A 44 33.69 19.78 5.37
N LEU A 45 33.94 18.47 5.20
CA LEU A 45 33.42 17.45 6.08
C LEU A 45 33.92 17.61 7.52
N ARG A 46 35.22 17.87 7.70
CA ARG A 46 35.84 18.15 8.99
C ARG A 46 35.25 19.40 9.65
N ALA A 47 35.11 20.48 8.91
CA ALA A 47 34.51 21.73 9.40
C ALA A 47 33.03 21.53 9.82
N ALA A 48 32.26 20.74 9.05
CA ALA A 48 30.89 20.44 9.37
C ALA A 48 30.79 19.62 10.67
N GLU A 49 31.65 18.61 10.85
CA GLU A 49 31.73 17.80 12.08
C GLU A 49 32.12 18.61 13.31
N GLU A 50 33.20 19.45 13.20
CA GLU A 50 33.67 20.33 14.28
C GLU A 50 32.59 21.30 14.76
N LEU A 51 31.77 21.82 13.82
CA LEU A 51 30.70 22.77 14.12
C LEU A 51 29.39 22.09 14.52
N GLY A 52 29.28 20.77 14.40
CA GLY A 52 28.03 20.04 14.57
C GLY A 52 26.97 20.42 13.53
N TYR A 53 27.42 20.82 12.32
CA TYR A 53 26.52 21.19 11.24
C TYR A 53 25.80 19.99 10.67
N GLN A 54 24.48 20.06 10.69
CA GLN A 54 23.62 19.10 10.01
C GLN A 54 22.99 19.75 8.78
N VAL A 55 23.05 19.02 7.66
CA VAL A 55 22.44 19.49 6.42
C VAL A 55 20.92 19.65 6.64
N ASN A 56 20.43 20.87 6.52
CA ASN A 56 19.00 21.11 6.53
C ASN A 56 18.42 20.80 5.15
N PHE A 57 17.90 19.59 4.99
CA PHE A 57 17.28 19.13 3.74
C PHE A 57 16.08 19.98 3.31
N LEU A 58 15.34 20.58 4.26
CA LEU A 58 14.27 21.52 3.96
C LEU A 58 14.78 22.81 3.33
N ALA A 59 15.91 23.35 3.85
CA ALA A 59 16.56 24.52 3.29
C ALA A 59 17.20 24.23 1.92
N GLN A 60 17.70 23.02 1.69
CA GLN A 60 18.18 22.60 0.36
C GLN A 60 17.02 22.44 -0.64
N GLY A 61 15.86 21.96 -0.21
CA GLY A 61 14.64 21.85 -1.02
C GLY A 61 14.15 23.21 -1.53
N LEU A 62 14.41 24.32 -0.81
CA LEU A 62 14.09 25.68 -1.26
C LEU A 62 14.90 26.09 -2.51
N ASN A 63 16.12 25.57 -2.66
CA ASN A 63 17.00 25.85 -3.81
C ASN A 63 16.87 24.78 -4.94
N ARG A 64 16.27 23.62 -4.65
CA ARG A 64 15.96 22.57 -5.61
C ARG A 64 14.45 22.58 -5.84
N ARG A 65 14.01 22.40 -7.08
CA ARG A 65 12.58 22.36 -7.44
C ARG A 65 11.80 21.21 -6.76
N ARG A 66 12.47 20.25 -6.11
CA ARG A 66 11.88 19.06 -5.44
C ARG A 66 12.57 18.79 -4.11
N SER A 67 11.83 18.36 -3.12
CA SER A 67 12.34 17.87 -1.83
C SER A 67 12.74 16.39 -1.92
N HIS A 68 13.41 15.87 -0.89
CA HIS A 68 13.64 14.42 -0.75
C HIS A 68 12.47 13.72 -0.01
N LEU A 69 11.25 14.30 -0.10
CA LEU A 69 10.06 13.76 0.56
C LEU A 69 9.15 13.07 -0.45
N ILE A 70 8.62 11.91 -0.09
CA ILE A 70 7.54 11.22 -0.79
C ILE A 70 6.32 11.24 0.13
N GLY A 71 5.20 11.76 -0.37
CA GLY A 71 3.92 11.70 0.33
C GLY A 71 3.32 10.29 0.23
N VAL A 72 2.88 9.73 1.34
CA VAL A 72 2.17 8.45 1.38
C VAL A 72 0.82 8.65 2.07
N ILE A 73 -0.26 8.44 1.33
CA ILE A 73 -1.62 8.59 1.83
C ILE A 73 -2.19 7.21 2.08
N VAL A 74 -2.59 6.97 3.32
CA VAL A 74 -3.12 5.70 3.82
C VAL A 74 -4.47 5.90 4.48
N SER A 75 -5.21 4.82 4.72
CA SER A 75 -6.37 4.81 5.61
C SER A 75 -6.35 3.55 6.44
N ARG A 76 -6.94 3.63 7.64
CA ARG A 76 -7.10 2.47 8.53
C ARG A 76 -5.78 1.70 8.73
N ILE A 77 -4.78 2.39 9.26
CA ILE A 77 -3.45 1.82 9.55
C ILE A 77 -3.54 0.59 10.49
N GLY A 78 -4.62 0.48 11.28
CA GLY A 78 -4.87 -0.71 12.11
C GLY A 78 -5.18 -2.00 11.34
N ASP A 79 -5.48 -1.93 10.05
CA ASP A 79 -5.65 -3.12 9.22
C ASP A 79 -4.29 -3.78 8.92
N PRO A 80 -4.09 -5.08 9.22
CA PRO A 80 -2.80 -5.74 9.10
C PRO A 80 -2.19 -5.71 7.70
N PHE A 81 -3.00 -5.84 6.64
CA PHE A 81 -2.49 -5.75 5.28
C PHE A 81 -2.02 -4.33 4.94
N ARG A 82 -2.80 -3.31 5.35
CA ARG A 82 -2.44 -1.90 5.10
C ARG A 82 -1.21 -1.48 5.88
N SER A 83 -1.06 -1.98 7.11
CA SER A 83 0.16 -1.80 7.90
C SER A 83 1.38 -2.42 7.22
N SER A 84 1.24 -3.65 6.72
CA SER A 84 2.33 -4.33 6.00
C SER A 84 2.68 -3.61 4.70
N LEU A 85 1.68 -3.10 3.97
CA LEU A 85 1.91 -2.31 2.76
C LEU A 85 2.64 -0.99 3.07
N LEU A 86 2.24 -0.31 4.15
CA LEU A 86 2.91 0.91 4.59
C LEU A 86 4.36 0.61 4.98
N ASP A 87 4.63 -0.44 5.73
CA ASP A 87 5.99 -0.86 6.10
C ASP A 87 6.86 -1.12 4.86
N GLY A 88 6.34 -1.85 3.88
CA GLY A 88 7.01 -2.08 2.61
C GLY A 88 7.32 -0.79 1.84
N LEU A 89 6.37 0.14 1.79
CA LEU A 89 6.56 1.45 1.15
C LEU A 89 7.61 2.28 1.87
N LEU A 90 7.57 2.35 3.22
CA LEU A 90 8.56 3.08 4.02
C LEU A 90 9.97 2.53 3.81
N SER A 91 10.11 1.22 3.81
CA SER A 91 11.38 0.54 3.58
C SER A 91 11.94 0.84 2.17
N GLU A 92 11.11 0.76 1.14
CA GLU A 92 11.55 1.02 -0.24
C GLU A 92 11.87 2.52 -0.46
N ILE A 93 11.06 3.45 0.09
CA ILE A 93 11.31 4.89 0.04
C ILE A 93 12.66 5.21 0.68
N GLN A 94 12.94 4.64 1.87
CA GLN A 94 14.18 4.85 2.59
C GLN A 94 15.37 4.24 1.84
N ARG A 95 15.22 3.04 1.28
CA ARG A 95 16.26 2.37 0.46
C ARG A 95 16.67 3.21 -0.76
N ARG A 96 15.75 3.98 -1.33
CA ARG A 96 16.00 4.90 -2.46
C ARG A 96 16.52 6.28 -2.02
N GLY A 97 16.76 6.51 -0.73
CA GLY A 97 17.30 7.77 -0.19
C GLY A 97 16.28 8.88 -0.01
N PHE A 98 14.98 8.55 -0.02
CA PHE A 98 13.90 9.50 0.27
C PHE A 98 13.43 9.34 1.72
N GLN A 99 12.64 10.33 2.19
CA GLN A 99 11.91 10.27 3.45
C GLN A 99 10.41 10.26 3.15
N ALA A 100 9.66 9.47 3.91
CA ALA A 100 8.21 9.43 3.77
C ALA A 100 7.54 10.50 4.63
N LEU A 101 6.55 11.20 4.05
CA LEU A 101 5.58 12.02 4.76
C LEU A 101 4.24 11.28 4.72
N VAL A 102 3.89 10.61 5.83
CA VAL A 102 2.70 9.77 5.91
C VAL A 102 1.52 10.58 6.44
N ALA A 103 0.37 10.45 5.78
CA ALA A 103 -0.88 10.98 6.26
C ALA A 103 -1.97 9.90 6.23
N GLU A 104 -2.66 9.73 7.36
CA GLU A 104 -3.87 8.91 7.43
C GLU A 104 -5.08 9.75 7.10
N ILE A 105 -5.95 9.23 6.21
CA ILE A 105 -7.21 9.86 5.83
C ILE A 105 -8.38 8.99 6.29
N ARG A 106 -9.50 9.64 6.64
CA ARG A 106 -10.75 9.00 7.04
C ARG A 106 -11.89 9.30 6.08
N SER A 107 -11.73 10.33 5.23
CA SER A 107 -12.73 10.78 4.27
C SER A 107 -12.08 11.26 2.98
N GLU A 108 -12.88 11.45 1.93
CA GLU A 108 -12.42 12.06 0.68
C GLU A 108 -12.02 13.53 0.86
N ALA A 109 -12.66 14.23 1.80
CA ALA A 109 -12.32 15.62 2.14
C ALA A 109 -10.90 15.69 2.73
N ASP A 110 -10.53 14.75 3.63
CA ASP A 110 -9.19 14.67 4.19
C ASP A 110 -8.14 14.40 3.10
N LEU A 111 -8.50 13.59 2.09
CA LEU A 111 -7.62 13.30 0.97
C LEU A 111 -7.30 14.57 0.18
N ALA A 112 -8.30 15.38 -0.11
CA ALA A 112 -8.14 16.64 -0.83
C ALA A 112 -7.23 17.62 -0.07
N GLU A 113 -7.46 17.79 1.22
CA GLU A 113 -6.65 18.67 2.07
C GLU A 113 -5.21 18.15 2.19
N THR A 114 -5.03 16.85 2.35
CA THR A 114 -3.72 16.21 2.45
C THR A 114 -2.91 16.41 1.18
N LEU A 115 -3.51 16.25 0.00
CA LEU A 115 -2.84 16.50 -1.27
C LEU A 115 -2.36 17.96 -1.37
N ARG A 116 -3.22 18.94 -1.02
CA ARG A 116 -2.81 20.34 -0.99
C ARG A 116 -1.65 20.61 -0.04
N ARG A 117 -1.65 20.00 1.16
CA ARG A 117 -0.53 20.10 2.09
C ARG A 117 0.76 19.50 1.51
N PHE A 118 0.67 18.37 0.83
CA PHE A 118 1.84 17.74 0.21
C PHE A 118 2.43 18.60 -0.91
N THR A 119 1.60 19.32 -1.69
CA THR A 119 2.09 20.29 -2.67
C THR A 119 2.83 21.44 -1.99
N GLN A 120 2.34 21.94 -0.85
CA GLN A 120 3.01 22.98 -0.05
C GLN A 120 4.38 22.52 0.49
N PHE A 121 4.51 21.25 0.88
CA PHE A 121 5.78 20.64 1.27
C PHE A 121 6.70 20.31 0.09
N ARG A 122 6.24 20.55 -1.14
CA ARG A 122 6.99 20.25 -2.39
C ARG A 122 7.48 18.81 -2.42
N VAL A 123 6.63 17.87 -2.06
CA VAL A 123 6.99 16.45 -2.13
C VAL A 123 7.40 16.08 -3.56
N SER A 124 8.33 15.14 -3.71
CA SER A 124 8.82 14.67 -5.01
C SER A 124 7.81 13.75 -5.72
N GLY A 125 6.77 13.31 -5.02
CA GLY A 125 5.69 12.52 -5.55
C GLY A 125 4.77 12.04 -4.43
N VAL A 126 3.61 11.49 -4.81
CA VAL A 126 2.59 11.01 -3.88
C VAL A 126 2.16 9.58 -4.23
N ILE A 127 2.13 8.70 -3.24
CA ILE A 127 1.57 7.35 -3.33
C ILE A 127 0.25 7.33 -2.56
N VAL A 128 -0.83 6.92 -3.24
CA VAL A 128 -2.19 6.86 -2.68
C VAL A 128 -2.61 5.39 -2.54
N THR A 129 -2.74 4.92 -1.31
CA THR A 129 -3.20 3.55 -1.03
C THR A 129 -4.70 3.48 -0.70
N SER A 130 -5.35 4.63 -0.49
CA SER A 130 -6.73 4.73 -0.03
C SER A 130 -7.45 5.95 -0.59
N GLY A 131 -8.76 5.83 -0.79
CA GLY A 131 -9.60 6.89 -1.34
C GLY A 131 -9.44 7.05 -2.86
N LYS A 132 -10.36 7.78 -3.49
CA LYS A 132 -10.24 8.22 -4.88
C LYS A 132 -9.88 9.70 -4.86
N PRO A 133 -8.64 10.10 -5.24
CA PRO A 133 -8.30 11.50 -5.26
C PRO A 133 -9.19 12.23 -6.28
N PRO A 134 -9.73 13.42 -5.93
CA PRO A 134 -10.45 14.24 -6.89
C PRO A 134 -9.57 14.54 -8.11
N GLU A 135 -10.11 14.34 -9.31
CA GLU A 135 -9.36 14.53 -10.57
C GLU A 135 -8.74 15.93 -10.67
N ALA A 136 -9.48 16.95 -10.24
CA ALA A 136 -8.97 18.34 -10.21
C ALA A 136 -7.70 18.50 -9.39
N LEU A 137 -7.58 17.80 -8.25
CA LEU A 137 -6.36 17.85 -7.41
C LEU A 137 -5.22 17.04 -7.98
N VAL A 138 -5.52 15.94 -8.68
CA VAL A 138 -4.50 15.20 -9.42
C VAL A 138 -3.95 16.06 -10.55
N ASN A 139 -4.80 16.77 -11.27
CA ASN A 139 -4.38 17.72 -12.31
C ASN A 139 -3.51 18.83 -11.73
N GLU A 140 -3.83 19.37 -10.55
CA GLU A 140 -2.98 20.33 -9.84
C GLU A 140 -1.59 19.73 -9.51
N CYS A 141 -1.52 18.47 -9.05
CA CYS A 141 -0.25 17.77 -8.85
C CYS A 141 0.52 17.63 -10.16
N VAL A 142 -0.16 17.27 -11.27
CA VAL A 142 0.45 17.13 -12.59
C VAL A 142 1.02 18.47 -13.09
N GLU A 143 0.26 19.57 -12.96
CA GLU A 143 0.72 20.91 -13.31
C GLU A 143 1.96 21.34 -12.52
N GLN A 144 2.02 20.95 -11.25
CA GLN A 144 3.19 21.18 -10.39
C GLN A 144 4.31 20.14 -10.59
N GLN A 145 4.16 19.24 -11.55
CA GLN A 145 5.08 18.14 -11.83
C GLN A 145 5.28 17.19 -10.63
N ILE A 146 4.28 17.02 -9.79
CA ILE A 146 4.27 16.07 -8.69
C ILE A 146 3.59 14.77 -9.18
N PRO A 147 4.35 13.70 -9.44
CA PRO A 147 3.79 12.44 -9.89
C PRO A 147 2.90 11.81 -8.82
N VAL A 148 1.82 11.16 -9.26
CA VAL A 148 0.89 10.42 -8.40
C VAL A 148 0.84 8.96 -8.83
N VAL A 149 0.91 8.04 -7.85
CA VAL A 149 0.74 6.60 -8.05
C VAL A 149 -0.37 6.08 -7.16
N GLY A 150 -1.34 5.38 -7.74
CA GLY A 150 -2.41 4.69 -7.01
C GLY A 150 -2.07 3.21 -6.78
N ILE A 151 -2.32 2.70 -5.58
CA ILE A 151 -2.16 1.27 -5.27
C ILE A 151 -3.54 0.63 -5.05
N ASN A 152 -3.80 -0.49 -5.73
CA ASN A 152 -5.06 -1.25 -5.66
C ASN A 152 -6.30 -0.36 -5.89
N ARG A 153 -6.25 0.51 -6.91
CA ARG A 153 -7.26 1.48 -7.29
C ARG A 153 -7.73 1.29 -8.72
N GLN A 154 -8.93 1.77 -9.00
CA GLN A 154 -9.44 1.83 -10.38
C GLN A 154 -8.55 2.76 -11.21
N PRO A 155 -8.03 2.28 -12.35
CA PRO A 155 -7.16 3.09 -13.21
C PRO A 155 -7.99 3.98 -14.14
N ASP A 156 -8.56 5.07 -13.61
CA ASP A 156 -9.51 5.94 -14.30
C ASP A 156 -9.09 7.43 -14.37
N ILE A 157 -7.92 7.78 -13.81
CA ILE A 157 -7.45 9.17 -13.81
C ILE A 157 -6.24 9.30 -14.77
N PRO A 158 -6.29 10.22 -15.75
CA PRO A 158 -5.16 10.48 -16.63
C PRO A 158 -3.90 10.90 -15.86
N PHE A 159 -2.73 10.58 -16.40
CA PHE A 159 -1.40 10.90 -15.83
C PHE A 159 -1.11 10.29 -14.45
N VAL A 160 -1.97 9.40 -13.95
CA VAL A 160 -1.70 8.58 -12.76
C VAL A 160 -1.24 7.20 -13.21
N ASP A 161 -0.19 6.68 -12.57
CA ASP A 161 0.18 5.27 -12.70
C ASP A 161 -0.47 4.46 -11.59
N TYR A 162 -0.73 3.20 -11.88
CA TYR A 162 -1.34 2.29 -10.92
C TYR A 162 -0.51 1.03 -10.75
N VAL A 163 -0.40 0.58 -9.50
CA VAL A 163 0.17 -0.71 -9.15
C VAL A 163 -0.89 -1.50 -8.41
N CYS A 164 -1.36 -2.57 -9.01
CA CYS A 164 -2.47 -3.35 -8.51
C CYS A 164 -2.06 -4.82 -8.37
N SER A 165 -2.49 -5.46 -7.29
CA SER A 165 -2.46 -6.93 -7.24
C SER A 165 -3.37 -7.49 -8.33
N ASP A 166 -2.96 -8.61 -8.94
CA ASP A 166 -3.80 -9.29 -9.92
C ASP A 166 -4.99 -9.99 -9.22
N ASN A 167 -5.98 -9.16 -8.90
CA ASN A 167 -7.16 -9.58 -8.17
C ASN A 167 -7.97 -10.63 -8.94
N ALA A 168 -8.00 -10.52 -10.27
CA ALA A 168 -8.73 -11.44 -11.12
C ALA A 168 -8.06 -12.83 -11.12
N ALA A 169 -6.75 -12.88 -11.35
CA ALA A 169 -6.01 -14.15 -11.29
C ALA A 169 -6.14 -14.81 -9.92
N GLY A 170 -6.10 -14.02 -8.82
CA GLY A 170 -6.31 -14.55 -7.47
C GLY A 170 -7.69 -15.16 -7.27
N ALA A 171 -8.74 -14.52 -7.77
CA ALA A 171 -10.10 -15.01 -7.68
C ALA A 171 -10.32 -16.30 -8.50
N ILE A 172 -9.69 -16.38 -9.69
CA ILE A 172 -9.71 -17.59 -10.52
C ILE A 172 -9.05 -18.75 -9.75
N LEU A 173 -7.87 -18.53 -9.16
CA LEU A 173 -7.19 -19.54 -8.35
C LEU A 173 -8.05 -20.02 -7.17
N ALA A 174 -8.79 -19.12 -6.52
CA ALA A 174 -9.70 -19.49 -5.44
C ALA A 174 -10.89 -20.34 -5.95
N ALA A 175 -11.51 -19.96 -7.06
CA ALA A 175 -12.62 -20.71 -7.67
C ALA A 175 -12.17 -22.12 -8.06
N GLU A 176 -11.06 -22.24 -8.77
CA GLU A 176 -10.52 -23.53 -9.18
C GLU A 176 -10.17 -24.43 -7.99
N GLN A 177 -9.54 -23.88 -6.95
CA GLN A 177 -9.18 -24.63 -5.75
C GLN A 177 -10.43 -25.18 -5.05
N LEU A 178 -11.44 -24.35 -4.81
CA LEU A 178 -12.68 -24.76 -4.16
C LEU A 178 -13.44 -25.80 -5.02
N TYR A 179 -13.50 -25.59 -6.33
CA TYR A 179 -14.13 -26.53 -7.26
C TYR A 179 -13.43 -27.91 -7.27
N ARG A 180 -12.09 -27.92 -7.33
CA ARG A 180 -11.28 -29.15 -7.25
C ARG A 180 -11.42 -29.84 -5.90
N ALA A 181 -11.62 -29.08 -4.81
CA ALA A 181 -11.89 -29.62 -3.49
C ALA A 181 -13.29 -30.25 -3.34
N GLY A 182 -14.06 -30.31 -4.43
CA GLY A 182 -15.38 -30.95 -4.47
C GLY A 182 -16.54 -30.03 -4.15
N CYS A 183 -16.32 -28.76 -3.85
CA CYS A 183 -17.40 -27.81 -3.66
C CYS A 183 -18.20 -27.62 -4.96
N ARG A 184 -19.53 -27.52 -4.82
CA ARG A 184 -20.46 -27.26 -5.92
C ARG A 184 -21.42 -26.11 -5.61
N ARG A 185 -21.51 -25.72 -4.35
CA ARG A 185 -22.17 -24.50 -3.87
C ARG A 185 -21.10 -23.58 -3.29
N PHE A 186 -21.21 -22.30 -3.55
CA PHE A 186 -20.16 -21.33 -3.24
C PHE A 186 -20.71 -20.15 -2.44
N GLY A 187 -19.82 -19.47 -1.74
CA GLY A 187 -20.10 -18.22 -1.04
C GLY A 187 -19.09 -17.15 -1.39
N TRP A 188 -19.55 -15.95 -1.64
CA TRP A 188 -18.69 -14.75 -1.75
C TRP A 188 -18.93 -13.86 -0.55
N LEU A 189 -17.93 -13.79 0.34
CA LEU A 189 -18.00 -12.93 1.54
C LEU A 189 -17.30 -11.59 1.31
N ASN A 190 -18.09 -10.53 1.37
CA ASN A 190 -17.60 -9.15 1.30
C ASN A 190 -18.52 -8.22 2.12
N ASN A 191 -18.10 -6.99 2.38
CA ASN A 191 -18.94 -5.98 3.02
C ASN A 191 -19.69 -5.11 1.98
N GLN A 192 -20.75 -4.43 2.44
CA GLN A 192 -21.58 -3.56 1.57
C GLN A 192 -20.76 -2.48 0.87
N ASP A 193 -19.91 -1.78 1.62
CA ASP A 193 -19.04 -0.71 1.10
C ASP A 193 -17.75 -1.28 0.50
N SER A 194 -17.93 -2.17 -0.47
CA SER A 194 -16.84 -2.87 -1.11
C SER A 194 -15.86 -1.93 -1.81
N THR A 195 -14.56 -2.14 -1.59
CA THR A 195 -13.51 -1.46 -2.35
C THR A 195 -13.53 -1.89 -3.82
N TRP A 196 -12.90 -1.09 -4.71
CA TRP A 196 -12.71 -1.51 -6.11
C TRP A 196 -12.06 -2.89 -6.21
N ALA A 197 -10.99 -3.16 -5.44
CA ALA A 197 -10.32 -4.46 -5.43
C ALA A 197 -11.25 -5.59 -4.97
N GLY A 198 -12.08 -5.35 -3.94
CA GLY A 198 -13.08 -6.31 -3.49
C GLY A 198 -14.12 -6.63 -4.56
N ARG A 199 -14.63 -5.61 -5.26
CA ARG A 199 -15.57 -5.83 -6.39
C ARG A 199 -14.93 -6.62 -7.51
N MET A 200 -13.68 -6.30 -7.88
CA MET A 200 -12.93 -7.06 -8.90
C MET A 200 -12.75 -8.53 -8.53
N ARG A 201 -12.43 -8.82 -7.27
CA ARG A 201 -12.32 -10.20 -6.76
C ARG A 201 -13.64 -10.96 -6.88
N GLY A 202 -14.74 -10.33 -6.44
CA GLY A 202 -16.07 -10.95 -6.50
C GLY A 202 -16.53 -11.23 -7.91
N GLU A 203 -16.37 -10.27 -8.82
CA GLU A 203 -16.77 -10.45 -10.22
C GLU A 203 -15.92 -11.50 -10.92
N ALA A 204 -14.60 -11.48 -10.73
CA ALA A 204 -13.72 -12.50 -11.32
C ALA A 204 -14.00 -13.89 -10.74
N PHE A 205 -14.34 -14.01 -9.46
CA PHE A 205 -14.75 -15.27 -8.84
C PHE A 205 -16.03 -15.81 -9.47
N ARG A 206 -17.06 -14.97 -9.62
CA ARG A 206 -18.32 -15.32 -10.26
C ARG A 206 -18.10 -15.81 -11.70
N LEU A 207 -17.31 -15.09 -12.50
CA LEU A 207 -17.00 -15.47 -13.86
C LEU A 207 -16.23 -16.80 -13.94
N ALA A 208 -15.24 -16.99 -13.08
CA ALA A 208 -14.47 -18.24 -13.03
C ALA A 208 -15.35 -19.46 -12.66
N LEU A 209 -16.31 -19.28 -11.74
CA LEU A 209 -17.28 -20.34 -11.41
C LEU A 209 -18.19 -20.65 -12.61
N ALA A 210 -18.66 -19.63 -13.33
CA ALA A 210 -19.45 -19.83 -14.54
C ALA A 210 -18.69 -20.60 -15.62
N ASP A 211 -17.39 -20.28 -15.82
CA ASP A 211 -16.50 -20.99 -16.75
C ASP A 211 -16.28 -22.46 -16.32
N LEU A 212 -16.37 -22.76 -15.03
CA LEU A 212 -16.35 -24.14 -14.50
C LEU A 212 -17.71 -24.87 -14.59
N GLY A 213 -18.73 -24.23 -15.18
CA GLY A 213 -20.06 -24.82 -15.36
C GLY A 213 -20.97 -24.72 -14.15
N ILE A 214 -20.68 -23.84 -13.19
CA ILE A 214 -21.53 -23.58 -12.02
C ILE A 214 -22.60 -22.54 -12.38
N ASP A 215 -23.84 -22.82 -12.02
CA ASP A 215 -24.93 -21.85 -12.09
C ASP A 215 -24.79 -20.80 -10.99
N THR A 216 -24.17 -19.68 -11.33
CA THR A 216 -23.85 -18.62 -10.34
C THR A 216 -25.08 -17.89 -9.80
N GLU A 217 -26.23 -18.01 -10.43
CA GLU A 217 -27.49 -17.45 -9.91
C GLU A 217 -28.10 -18.33 -8.80
N CYS A 218 -27.89 -19.65 -8.88
CA CYS A 218 -28.41 -20.60 -7.92
C CYS A 218 -27.39 -21.03 -6.86
N ASP A 219 -26.13 -21.22 -7.29
CA ASP A 219 -25.11 -21.89 -6.48
C ASP A 219 -24.01 -20.94 -5.93
N LEU A 220 -24.09 -19.64 -6.20
CA LEU A 220 -23.22 -18.63 -5.59
C LEU A 220 -24.02 -17.72 -4.64
N LEU A 221 -23.79 -17.89 -3.35
CA LEU A 221 -24.46 -17.14 -2.29
C LEU A 221 -23.71 -15.85 -1.96
N PRO A 222 -24.36 -14.69 -2.00
CA PRO A 222 -23.77 -13.45 -1.47
C PRO A 222 -23.80 -13.47 0.06
N LEU A 223 -22.62 -13.50 0.68
CA LEU A 223 -22.44 -13.38 2.12
C LEU A 223 -22.01 -11.93 2.43
N ILE A 224 -22.94 -11.14 2.95
CA ILE A 224 -22.72 -9.72 3.14
C ILE A 224 -22.40 -9.42 4.59
N ALA A 225 -21.18 -8.99 4.85
CA ALA A 225 -20.80 -8.48 6.16
C ALA A 225 -21.39 -7.07 6.39
N PRO A 226 -21.97 -6.80 7.56
CA PRO A 226 -22.60 -5.52 7.85
C PRO A 226 -21.59 -4.37 7.97
N GLU A 227 -20.34 -4.69 8.21
CA GLU A 227 -19.22 -3.74 8.31
C GLU A 227 -17.92 -4.40 7.82
N GLU A 228 -16.86 -3.63 7.75
CA GLU A 228 -15.54 -4.11 7.36
C GLU A 228 -14.80 -4.80 8.51
N GLY A 229 -13.77 -5.55 8.17
CA GLY A 229 -12.81 -6.11 9.13
C GLY A 229 -13.32 -7.36 9.85
N TYR A 230 -12.64 -7.67 10.95
CA TYR A 230 -12.88 -8.89 11.73
C TYR A 230 -14.31 -8.97 12.27
N ASP A 231 -14.82 -7.89 12.88
CA ASP A 231 -16.17 -7.87 13.46
C ASP A 231 -17.25 -8.05 12.41
N GLY A 232 -17.07 -7.49 11.22
CA GLY A 232 -17.95 -7.71 10.08
C GLY A 232 -18.01 -9.17 9.66
N GLY A 233 -16.86 -9.83 9.59
CA GLY A 233 -16.77 -11.27 9.32
C GLY A 233 -17.45 -12.12 10.40
N LEU A 234 -17.19 -11.80 11.66
CA LEU A 234 -17.81 -12.48 12.81
C LEU A 234 -19.35 -12.40 12.76
N ARG A 235 -19.89 -11.22 12.48
CA ARG A 235 -21.36 -11.03 12.37
C ARG A 235 -21.94 -11.67 11.12
N ALA A 236 -21.21 -11.69 10.01
CA ALA A 236 -21.64 -12.32 8.78
C ALA A 236 -21.85 -13.84 8.94
N ALA A 237 -21.17 -14.47 9.90
CA ALA A 237 -21.34 -15.89 10.21
C ALA A 237 -22.68 -16.21 10.87
N ALA A 238 -23.37 -15.21 11.44
CA ALA A 238 -24.63 -15.43 12.13
C ALA A 238 -25.75 -15.85 11.16
N GLY A 239 -26.44 -16.95 11.49
CA GLY A 239 -27.59 -17.43 10.71
C GLY A 239 -27.25 -18.10 9.38
N GLN A 240 -25.98 -18.16 8.96
CA GLN A 240 -25.60 -18.78 7.68
C GLN A 240 -25.58 -20.31 7.77
N ASP A 241 -26.17 -20.94 6.78
CA ASP A 241 -25.99 -22.38 6.51
C ASP A 241 -24.82 -22.50 5.52
N VAL A 242 -23.73 -23.08 6.01
CA VAL A 242 -22.47 -23.18 5.24
C VAL A 242 -22.11 -24.60 4.84
N ASP A 243 -23.00 -25.59 5.12
CA ASP A 243 -22.67 -26.98 4.89
C ASP A 243 -22.26 -27.23 3.43
N SER A 244 -21.06 -27.76 3.28
CA SER A 244 -20.43 -28.05 1.98
C SER A 244 -20.19 -26.85 1.09
N LEU A 245 -20.21 -25.63 1.61
CA LEU A 245 -19.89 -24.43 0.83
C LEU A 245 -18.38 -24.27 0.62
N GLY A 246 -18.00 -23.85 -0.59
CA GLY A 246 -16.70 -23.27 -0.88
C GLY A 246 -16.75 -21.74 -0.79
N ILE A 247 -16.19 -21.15 0.25
CA ILE A 247 -16.31 -19.71 0.52
C ILE A 247 -15.04 -18.97 0.13
N PHE A 248 -15.17 -17.94 -0.69
CA PHE A 248 -14.10 -16.99 -0.95
C PHE A 248 -14.38 -15.66 -0.25
N CYS A 249 -13.41 -15.16 0.51
CA CYS A 249 -13.52 -13.91 1.28
C CYS A 249 -12.72 -12.80 0.63
N ALA A 250 -13.29 -11.60 0.63
CA ALA A 250 -12.68 -10.43 0.03
C ALA A 250 -11.31 -10.06 0.63
N ASN A 251 -11.08 -10.35 1.92
CA ASN A 251 -9.82 -10.07 2.62
C ASN A 251 -9.62 -10.98 3.85
N ALA A 252 -8.42 -10.93 4.42
CA ALA A 252 -8.05 -11.75 5.56
C ALA A 252 -8.90 -11.45 6.81
N GLN A 253 -9.17 -10.20 7.12
CA GLN A 253 -9.87 -9.83 8.36
C GLN A 253 -11.32 -10.34 8.36
N LEU A 254 -12.04 -10.20 7.24
CA LEU A 254 -13.37 -10.80 7.08
C LEU A 254 -13.30 -12.32 7.25
N ALA A 255 -12.31 -12.98 6.64
CA ALA A 255 -12.15 -14.42 6.71
C ALA A 255 -11.90 -14.92 8.14
N LEU A 256 -11.02 -14.25 8.89
CA LEU A 256 -10.70 -14.61 10.27
C LEU A 256 -11.91 -14.46 11.21
N GLY A 257 -12.63 -13.33 11.08
CA GLY A 257 -13.86 -13.11 11.84
C GLY A 257 -14.94 -14.15 11.51
N PHE A 258 -15.11 -14.47 10.24
CA PHE A 258 -16.07 -15.48 9.79
C PHE A 258 -15.73 -16.87 10.35
N LEU A 259 -14.45 -17.27 10.33
CA LEU A 259 -14.00 -18.53 10.92
C LEU A 259 -14.35 -18.62 12.41
N ASP A 260 -14.08 -17.56 13.18
CA ASP A 260 -14.39 -17.56 14.61
C ASP A 260 -15.91 -17.55 14.87
N GLY A 261 -16.68 -16.83 14.05
CA GLY A 261 -18.14 -16.88 14.13
C GLY A 261 -18.72 -18.26 13.82
N MET A 262 -18.19 -18.96 12.82
CA MET A 262 -18.57 -20.34 12.52
C MET A 262 -18.17 -21.30 13.65
N LYS A 263 -16.97 -21.14 14.20
CA LYS A 263 -16.48 -21.93 15.32
C LYS A 263 -17.35 -21.78 16.58
N GLN A 264 -17.84 -20.57 16.88
CA GLN A 264 -18.82 -20.35 17.96
C GLN A 264 -20.12 -21.13 17.76
N ARG A 265 -20.46 -21.48 16.52
CA ARG A 265 -21.62 -22.29 16.14
C ARG A 265 -21.29 -23.77 15.99
N GLY A 266 -20.07 -24.19 16.36
CA GLY A 266 -19.66 -25.61 16.27
C GLY A 266 -19.31 -26.05 14.85
N ARG A 267 -19.08 -25.11 13.91
CA ARG A 267 -18.70 -25.39 12.51
C ARG A 267 -17.23 -25.10 12.27
N GLN A 268 -16.56 -25.93 11.52
CA GLN A 268 -15.13 -25.83 11.26
C GLN A 268 -14.79 -26.04 9.78
N ALA A 269 -13.77 -25.33 9.33
CA ALA A 269 -13.14 -25.57 8.04
C ALA A 269 -11.88 -26.45 8.24
N PRO A 270 -11.65 -27.44 7.36
CA PRO A 270 -12.37 -27.73 6.11
C PRO A 270 -13.53 -28.72 6.26
N GLU A 271 -13.83 -29.19 7.47
CA GLU A 271 -14.70 -30.32 7.75
C GLU A 271 -16.18 -30.05 7.36
N ASP A 272 -16.72 -28.87 7.68
CA ASP A 272 -18.11 -28.51 7.37
C ASP A 272 -18.21 -27.64 6.11
N PHE A 273 -17.20 -26.82 5.85
CA PHE A 273 -17.10 -25.91 4.69
C PHE A 273 -15.64 -25.64 4.35
N GLN A 274 -15.37 -25.14 3.16
CA GLN A 274 -14.02 -24.67 2.82
C GLN A 274 -13.99 -23.15 2.75
N LEU A 275 -12.84 -22.55 3.10
CA LEU A 275 -12.71 -21.11 3.10
C LEU A 275 -11.32 -20.68 2.61
N ILE A 276 -11.33 -19.74 1.65
CA ILE A 276 -10.14 -19.08 1.12
C ILE A 276 -10.26 -17.58 1.39
N GLY A 277 -9.22 -17.00 1.99
CA GLY A 277 -9.10 -15.56 2.19
C GLY A 277 -8.21 -14.87 1.15
N PHE A 278 -7.91 -13.62 1.41
CA PHE A 278 -6.96 -12.83 0.64
C PHE A 278 -5.96 -12.14 1.59
N ASP A 279 -4.87 -11.53 1.06
CA ASP A 279 -3.85 -10.73 1.73
C ASP A 279 -2.68 -11.53 2.33
N ASN A 280 -2.89 -12.74 2.85
CA ASN A 280 -1.88 -13.52 3.56
C ASN A 280 -1.20 -12.75 4.70
N THR A 281 -1.99 -12.08 5.55
CA THR A 281 -1.46 -11.41 6.74
C THR A 281 -0.87 -12.41 7.74
N PRO A 282 0.04 -12.02 8.65
CA PRO A 282 0.66 -12.94 9.61
C PRO A 282 -0.34 -13.75 10.44
N GLN A 283 -1.50 -13.17 10.77
CA GLN A 283 -2.55 -13.83 11.54
C GLN A 283 -3.13 -15.05 10.81
N THR A 284 -3.17 -15.03 9.47
CA THR A 284 -3.70 -16.13 8.66
C THR A 284 -2.91 -17.43 8.82
N ALA A 285 -1.63 -17.33 9.18
CA ALA A 285 -0.73 -18.47 9.41
C ALA A 285 -0.75 -18.98 10.86
N GLN A 286 -1.41 -18.29 11.78
CA GLN A 286 -1.48 -18.72 13.18
C GLN A 286 -2.16 -20.08 13.30
N PHE A 287 -1.72 -20.86 14.30
CA PHE A 287 -2.20 -22.22 14.53
C PHE A 287 -3.72 -22.32 14.64
N SER A 288 -4.37 -21.32 15.25
CA SER A 288 -5.82 -21.27 15.44
C SER A 288 -6.61 -21.10 14.14
N TYR A 289 -5.99 -20.56 13.10
CA TYR A 289 -6.66 -20.25 11.84
C TYR A 289 -6.20 -21.14 10.69
N GLN A 290 -4.89 -21.18 10.43
CA GLN A 290 -4.34 -21.92 9.28
C GLN A 290 -5.16 -21.66 8.01
N LEU A 291 -5.41 -20.36 7.73
CA LEU A 291 -6.26 -19.91 6.62
C LEU A 291 -5.52 -20.04 5.28
N THR A 292 -6.09 -20.84 4.37
CA THR A 292 -5.73 -20.83 2.95
C THR A 292 -6.06 -19.45 2.38
N THR A 293 -5.12 -18.82 1.66
CA THR A 293 -5.27 -17.41 1.31
C THR A 293 -4.45 -17.03 0.06
N LEU A 294 -4.87 -16.01 -0.64
CA LEU A 294 -4.09 -15.38 -1.72
C LEU A 294 -3.07 -14.42 -1.11
N HIS A 295 -1.81 -14.63 -1.44
CA HIS A 295 -0.70 -13.77 -1.01
C HIS A 295 -0.54 -12.61 -1.99
N GLN A 296 -0.49 -11.39 -1.46
CA GLN A 296 -0.08 -10.18 -2.16
C GLN A 296 1.38 -9.88 -1.82
N ASP A 297 2.24 -9.79 -2.83
CA ASP A 297 3.65 -9.43 -2.63
C ASP A 297 3.79 -7.92 -2.36
N VAL A 298 3.75 -7.57 -1.09
CA VAL A 298 3.83 -6.18 -0.60
C VAL A 298 5.16 -5.53 -0.99
N ALA A 299 6.26 -6.30 -0.98
CA ALA A 299 7.59 -5.79 -1.34
C ALA A 299 7.64 -5.41 -2.81
N GLU A 300 7.11 -6.27 -3.69
CA GLU A 300 7.02 -5.99 -5.12
C GLU A 300 6.07 -4.82 -5.42
N ILE A 301 4.91 -4.75 -4.75
CA ILE A 301 3.99 -3.61 -4.88
C ILE A 301 4.70 -2.30 -4.53
N ALA A 302 5.42 -2.26 -3.40
CA ALA A 302 6.15 -1.07 -2.95
C ALA A 302 7.26 -0.69 -3.93
N HIS A 303 8.04 -1.68 -4.39
CA HIS A 303 9.10 -1.49 -5.38
C HIS A 303 8.56 -0.89 -6.68
N GLN A 304 7.51 -1.47 -7.26
CA GLN A 304 6.89 -1.01 -8.49
C GLN A 304 6.24 0.37 -8.34
N ALA A 305 5.59 0.63 -7.20
CA ALA A 305 4.98 1.94 -6.94
C ALA A 305 6.02 3.06 -6.92
N LEU A 306 7.15 2.85 -6.24
CA LEU A 306 8.20 3.84 -6.19
C LEU A 306 8.94 3.96 -7.54
N ALA A 307 9.15 2.85 -8.26
CA ALA A 307 9.71 2.88 -9.61
C ALA A 307 8.84 3.71 -10.57
N CYS A 308 7.52 3.45 -10.61
CA CYS A 308 6.55 4.24 -11.39
C CYS A 308 6.62 5.73 -11.06
N LEU A 309 6.66 6.05 -9.76
CA LEU A 309 6.73 7.43 -9.30
C LEU A 309 7.98 8.15 -9.82
N LEU A 310 9.15 7.53 -9.69
CA LEU A 310 10.44 8.10 -10.11
C LEU A 310 10.54 8.20 -11.63
N GLU A 311 10.06 7.21 -12.36
CA GLU A 311 10.01 7.25 -13.83
C GLU A 311 9.11 8.38 -14.33
N ARG A 312 7.89 8.53 -13.76
CA ARG A 312 7.00 9.65 -14.12
C ARG A 312 7.60 11.00 -13.73
N ALA A 313 8.34 11.06 -12.62
CA ALA A 313 9.08 12.26 -12.27
C ALA A 313 10.10 12.67 -13.32
N SER A 314 10.69 11.70 -14.04
CA SER A 314 11.65 11.94 -15.12
C SER A 314 10.98 12.25 -16.46
N ASP A 315 9.80 11.67 -16.72
CA ASP A 315 8.99 11.87 -17.92
C ASP A 315 7.52 12.10 -17.53
N PRO A 316 7.14 13.35 -17.19
CA PRO A 316 5.78 13.67 -16.73
C PRO A 316 4.69 13.44 -17.79
N GLN A 317 5.03 13.49 -19.07
CA GLN A 317 4.08 13.40 -20.18
C GLN A 317 3.86 11.97 -20.71
N ARG A 318 4.55 10.98 -20.16
CA ARG A 318 4.36 9.60 -20.59
C ARG A 318 2.91 9.13 -20.34
N PRO A 319 2.38 8.21 -21.16
CA PRO A 319 1.05 7.64 -20.91
C PRO A 319 0.95 7.00 -19.53
N SER A 320 -0.26 7.03 -18.95
CA SER A 320 -0.57 6.29 -17.72
C SER A 320 -0.41 4.79 -17.98
N ARG A 321 0.07 4.06 -16.97
CA ARG A 321 0.15 2.60 -17.03
C ARG A 321 -0.39 1.97 -15.76
N THR A 322 -0.88 0.74 -15.89
CA THR A 322 -1.25 -0.12 -14.78
C THR A 322 -0.32 -1.33 -14.76
N LEU A 323 0.36 -1.53 -13.64
CA LEU A 323 1.17 -2.72 -13.39
C LEU A 323 0.39 -3.69 -12.52
N TRP A 324 0.33 -4.94 -12.94
CA TRP A 324 -0.31 -6.02 -12.21
C TRP A 324 0.74 -6.88 -11.52
N VAL A 325 0.70 -6.90 -10.19
CA VAL A 325 1.58 -7.72 -9.37
C VAL A 325 0.92 -9.08 -9.15
N LYS A 326 1.61 -10.14 -9.47
CA LYS A 326 1.10 -11.51 -9.33
C LYS A 326 0.73 -11.81 -7.89
N VAL A 327 -0.33 -12.60 -7.72
CA VAL A 327 -0.73 -13.17 -6.44
C VAL A 327 -0.49 -14.69 -6.46
N ALA A 328 -0.31 -15.29 -5.29
CA ALA A 328 -0.08 -16.72 -5.16
C ALA A 328 -1.04 -17.32 -4.14
N LEU A 329 -1.58 -18.51 -4.44
CA LEU A 329 -2.39 -19.25 -3.48
C LEU A 329 -1.48 -19.99 -2.49
N ILE A 330 -1.69 -19.71 -1.21
CA ILE A 330 -1.01 -20.35 -0.09
C ILE A 330 -1.96 -21.32 0.57
N HIS A 331 -1.74 -22.60 0.33
CA HIS A 331 -2.55 -23.67 0.91
C HIS A 331 -2.27 -23.82 2.42
N ARG A 332 -3.32 -23.90 3.18
CA ARG A 332 -3.31 -24.22 4.61
C ARG A 332 -4.53 -25.09 4.93
N ARG A 333 -4.92 -25.18 6.22
CA ARG A 333 -5.94 -26.12 6.67
C ARG A 333 -7.34 -25.84 6.11
N THR A 334 -7.76 -24.58 6.00
CA THR A 334 -9.17 -24.23 5.66
C THR A 334 -9.60 -24.58 4.23
N SER A 335 -8.64 -24.81 3.33
CA SER A 335 -8.82 -25.44 2.01
C SER A 335 -7.47 -26.04 1.60
N PRO A 336 -7.18 -27.30 1.98
CA PRO A 336 -5.89 -27.92 1.77
C PRO A 336 -5.62 -28.17 0.29
N SER A 337 -4.35 -28.33 -0.05
CA SER A 337 -3.95 -28.74 -1.41
C SER A 337 -4.54 -30.10 -1.73
N ILE A 338 -5.04 -30.23 -2.93
CA ILE A 338 -5.51 -31.52 -3.46
C ILE A 338 -4.30 -32.15 -4.16
N ILE A 339 -3.85 -33.27 -3.65
CA ILE A 339 -2.75 -34.07 -4.21
C ILE A 339 -3.20 -34.78 -5.47
#